data_e89bae08bb2300f36ca57c1df3de62fd
#
_entry.id   e89bae08bb2300f36ca57c1df3de62fd
#
_cell.length_a   1.000
_cell.length_b   1.000
_cell.length_c   1.000
_cell.angle_alpha   90.00
_cell.angle_beta   90.00
_cell.angle_gamma   90.00
#
_symmetry.space_group_name_H-M   'P 1'
#
loop_
_entity.id
_entity.type
_entity.pdbx_description
1 polymer ?
#
loop_
_entity_poly.entity_id
_entity_poly.type
_entity_poly.pdbx_seq_one_letter_code
_entity_poly.pdbx_strand_id
1 'polypeptide(L)'
;MVFKNKLFNSIYQLLAIKEQEPQLLHKAARFLMIPEYLNYLLTGVAKNEYTNATTAQLVNAKTQDWDYELMDKLGIPHNIFSKLNMPKTTVGELSDKIAKLVGFKTEVVLPATHDTGSAVMAVPTNSDDSIYLSSGTWSLMGIERLIPDCSEKSRQHNFTNEGGYHYRYRYLKNIMGMWMMQSLRREFKHKYTFEELYQLAYIGRYFTSTVDVNDAGFLAPASMIKAVQDYCEKTNQEKPETECELLYCIYHSLAACYAHTVAEIEEITGKVFNNIHVVGGGCQDRFLNALLAIATGKDIYAGPIEATAIGNLMAQMLKDKVFADLKEARSCVAKSFEVKRVEEGLQTVVQN
;
A
#
# COMPACT_ATOMS: atom_id res chain seq x y z
N MET A 1 -16.51 -10.64 4.96
CA MET A 1 -15.36 -9.73 4.99
C MET A 1 -14.11 -10.59 5.14
N VAL A 2 -13.10 -10.44 4.32
CA VAL A 2 -11.84 -11.18 4.44
C VAL A 2 -10.84 -10.23 5.10
N PHE A 3 -10.33 -10.59 6.26
CA PHE A 3 -9.51 -9.71 7.08
C PHE A 3 -8.12 -10.27 7.27
N LYS A 4 -7.15 -9.40 7.09
CA LYS A 4 -5.84 -9.56 7.71
C LYS A 4 -5.91 -9.01 9.13
N ASN A 5 -5.61 -9.82 10.15
CA ASN A 5 -5.49 -9.36 11.53
C ASN A 5 -4.29 -8.41 11.66
N LYS A 6 -4.53 -7.12 11.43
CA LYS A 6 -3.55 -6.06 11.65
C LYS A 6 -4.01 -5.23 12.83
N LEU A 7 -3.29 -5.29 13.92
CA LEU A 7 -3.62 -4.61 15.19
C LEU A 7 -3.80 -3.10 15.03
N PHE A 8 -3.25 -2.50 13.99
CA PHE A 8 -3.41 -1.09 13.69
C PHE A 8 -4.71 -0.72 12.96
N ASN A 9 -5.55 -1.68 12.53
CA ASN A 9 -6.84 -1.36 11.94
C ASN A 9 -7.78 -0.75 12.99
N SER A 10 -8.59 0.23 12.58
CA SER A 10 -9.39 1.05 13.49
C SER A 10 -10.38 0.25 14.33
N ILE A 11 -10.87 -0.90 13.85
CA ILE A 11 -11.75 -1.79 14.63
C ILE A 11 -11.10 -2.20 15.95
N TYR A 12 -9.82 -2.60 15.94
CA TYR A 12 -9.12 -3.01 17.16
C TYR A 12 -8.82 -1.84 18.09
N GLN A 13 -8.55 -0.67 17.50
CA GLN A 13 -8.30 0.55 18.27
C GLN A 13 -9.57 1.05 18.96
N LEU A 14 -10.71 1.00 18.27
CA LEU A 14 -12.00 1.35 18.86
C LEU A 14 -12.42 0.37 19.96
N LEU A 15 -12.13 -0.93 19.80
CA LEU A 15 -12.35 -1.91 20.85
C LEU A 15 -11.45 -1.64 22.07
N ALA A 16 -10.18 -1.33 21.87
CA ALA A 16 -9.27 -0.98 22.95
C ALA A 16 -9.75 0.29 23.71
N ILE A 17 -10.18 1.33 22.97
CA ILE A 17 -10.79 2.53 23.59
C ILE A 17 -12.06 2.17 24.36
N LYS A 18 -12.92 1.32 23.79
CA LYS A 18 -14.14 0.89 24.46
C LYS A 18 -13.86 0.18 25.80
N GLU A 19 -12.81 -0.64 25.85
CA GLU A 19 -12.44 -1.37 27.06
C GLU A 19 -11.70 -0.51 28.09
N GLN A 20 -10.77 0.33 27.62
CA GLN A 20 -9.89 1.09 28.49
C GLN A 20 -10.46 2.47 28.86
N GLU A 21 -11.14 3.13 27.93
CA GLU A 21 -11.66 4.49 28.07
C GLU A 21 -13.09 4.63 27.52
N PRO A 22 -14.09 3.85 28.01
CA PRO A 22 -15.46 3.83 27.45
C PRO A 22 -16.11 5.23 27.42
N GLN A 23 -15.78 6.10 28.36
CA GLN A 23 -16.28 7.47 28.44
C GLN A 23 -15.84 8.33 27.23
N LEU A 24 -14.65 8.05 26.66
CA LEU A 24 -14.19 8.74 25.46
C LEU A 24 -15.08 8.39 24.27
N LEU A 25 -15.37 7.10 24.08
CA LEU A 25 -16.22 6.64 22.98
C LEU A 25 -17.68 7.17 23.12
N HIS A 26 -18.22 7.20 24.35
CA HIS A 26 -19.56 7.76 24.60
C HIS A 26 -19.67 9.25 24.33
N LYS A 27 -18.61 10.02 24.56
CA LYS A 27 -18.55 11.47 24.32
C LYS A 27 -18.15 11.83 22.90
N ALA A 28 -17.69 10.86 22.12
CA ALA A 28 -17.23 11.10 20.76
C ALA A 28 -18.36 11.64 19.89
N ALA A 29 -18.14 12.78 19.27
CA ALA A 29 -19.09 13.36 18.33
C ALA A 29 -18.94 12.77 16.93
N ARG A 30 -17.72 12.37 16.54
CA ARG A 30 -17.41 11.87 15.20
C ARG A 30 -16.18 10.98 15.22
N PHE A 31 -16.18 10.00 14.31
CA PHE A 31 -15.00 9.23 13.92
C PHE A 31 -14.45 9.82 12.62
N LEU A 32 -13.19 10.24 12.63
CA LEU A 32 -12.48 10.75 11.45
C LEU A 32 -11.09 10.11 11.39
N MET A 33 -10.71 9.65 10.22
CA MET A 33 -9.33 9.30 9.91
C MET A 33 -8.48 10.57 9.79
N ILE A 34 -7.16 10.46 9.91
CA ILE A 34 -6.26 11.63 9.91
C ILE A 34 -6.45 12.55 8.69
N PRO A 35 -6.53 12.04 7.43
CA PRO A 35 -6.78 12.92 6.28
C PRO A 35 -8.13 13.63 6.35
N GLU A 36 -9.16 12.96 6.86
CA GLU A 36 -10.50 13.52 7.04
C GLU A 36 -10.51 14.59 8.13
N TYR A 37 -9.75 14.37 9.20
CA TYR A 37 -9.57 15.35 10.26
C TYR A 37 -8.84 16.60 9.77
N LEU A 38 -7.82 16.45 8.93
CA LEU A 38 -7.14 17.59 8.28
C LEU A 38 -8.11 18.37 7.39
N ASN A 39 -8.94 17.70 6.60
CA ASN A 39 -9.97 18.34 5.81
C ASN A 39 -11.00 19.08 6.68
N TYR A 40 -11.38 18.50 7.81
CA TYR A 40 -12.25 19.16 8.80
C TYR A 40 -11.60 20.43 9.38
N LEU A 41 -10.32 20.40 9.70
CA LEU A 41 -9.59 21.59 10.18
C LEU A 41 -9.54 22.71 9.13
N LEU A 42 -9.47 22.36 7.86
CA LEU A 42 -9.46 23.33 6.75
C LEU A 42 -10.84 23.95 6.51
N THR A 43 -11.91 23.15 6.59
CA THR A 43 -13.25 23.55 6.12
C THR A 43 -14.29 23.71 7.22
N GLY A 44 -14.08 23.07 8.38
CA GLY A 44 -15.12 22.90 9.40
C GLY A 44 -16.15 21.82 9.06
N VAL A 45 -16.01 21.12 7.92
CA VAL A 45 -16.94 20.08 7.46
C VAL A 45 -16.32 18.71 7.64
N ALA A 46 -16.99 17.83 8.36
CA ALA A 46 -16.56 16.46 8.60
C ALA A 46 -17.18 15.50 7.55
N LYS A 47 -16.35 14.75 6.83
CA LYS A 47 -16.77 13.71 5.89
C LYS A 47 -15.87 12.50 6.02
N ASN A 48 -16.45 11.28 6.00
CA ASN A 48 -15.70 10.05 5.88
C ASN A 48 -15.49 9.70 4.40
N GLU A 49 -14.29 9.28 4.05
CA GLU A 49 -13.91 8.92 2.68
C GLU A 49 -13.82 7.40 2.56
N TYR A 50 -14.41 6.88 1.48
CA TYR A 50 -14.63 5.45 1.27
C TYR A 50 -13.34 4.63 1.23
N THR A 51 -12.31 5.06 0.48
CA THR A 51 -11.10 4.25 0.29
C THR A 51 -10.34 4.03 1.59
N ASN A 52 -10.29 5.05 2.44
CA ASN A 52 -9.66 4.98 3.75
C ASN A 52 -10.55 4.26 4.76
N ALA A 53 -11.86 4.52 4.75
CA ALA A 53 -12.80 3.84 5.63
C ALA A 53 -12.74 2.31 5.49
N THR A 54 -12.49 1.78 4.27
CA THR A 54 -12.37 0.33 4.05
C THR A 54 -11.18 -0.29 4.77
N THR A 55 -10.15 0.48 5.12
CA THR A 55 -9.01 0.00 5.91
C THR A 55 -9.33 -0.17 7.40
N ALA A 56 -10.42 0.45 7.87
CA ALA A 56 -10.86 0.35 9.26
C ALA A 56 -11.36 -1.04 9.67
N GLN A 57 -11.66 -1.91 8.70
CA GLN A 57 -12.37 -3.20 8.89
C GLN A 57 -13.80 -3.04 9.45
N LEU A 58 -14.43 -1.91 9.23
CA LEU A 58 -15.79 -1.59 9.63
C LEU A 58 -16.72 -1.34 8.44
N VAL A 59 -16.23 -1.54 7.22
CA VAL A 59 -17.02 -1.41 5.98
C VAL A 59 -17.34 -2.78 5.42
N ASN A 60 -18.60 -3.01 5.10
CA ASN A 60 -19.05 -4.25 4.47
C ASN A 60 -18.73 -4.22 2.98
N ALA A 61 -17.93 -5.18 2.51
CA ALA A 61 -17.50 -5.22 1.11
C ALA A 61 -18.67 -5.42 0.12
N LYS A 62 -19.78 -6.04 0.51
CA LYS A 62 -20.91 -6.27 -0.38
C LYS A 62 -21.83 -5.05 -0.51
N THR A 63 -22.09 -4.36 0.61
CA THR A 63 -22.96 -3.17 0.63
C THR A 63 -22.19 -1.89 0.33
N GLN A 64 -20.86 -1.91 0.42
CA GLN A 64 -19.97 -0.75 0.22
C GLN A 64 -20.25 0.40 1.19
N ASP A 65 -20.80 0.08 2.35
CA ASP A 65 -21.12 1.03 3.42
C ASP A 65 -20.67 0.45 4.77
N TRP A 66 -20.79 1.23 5.83
CA TRP A 66 -20.49 0.80 7.18
C TRP A 66 -21.21 -0.49 7.54
N ASP A 67 -20.54 -1.42 8.19
CA ASP A 67 -21.09 -2.69 8.68
C ASP A 67 -21.72 -2.50 10.06
N TYR A 68 -22.94 -1.94 10.05
CA TYR A 68 -23.66 -1.64 11.29
C TYR A 68 -23.95 -2.90 12.12
N GLU A 69 -24.20 -4.04 11.47
CA GLU A 69 -24.40 -5.32 12.17
C GLU A 69 -23.14 -5.74 12.94
N LEU A 70 -21.95 -5.55 12.33
CA LEU A 70 -20.70 -5.81 13.01
C LEU A 70 -20.46 -4.82 14.15
N MET A 71 -20.76 -3.54 13.93
CA MET A 71 -20.63 -2.51 14.98
C MET A 71 -21.52 -2.81 16.17
N ASP A 72 -22.77 -3.25 15.95
CA ASP A 72 -23.69 -3.67 17.03
C ASP A 72 -23.12 -4.82 17.84
N LYS A 73 -22.63 -5.87 17.18
CA LYS A 73 -21.99 -7.03 17.84
C LYS A 73 -20.79 -6.62 18.70
N LEU A 74 -20.08 -5.58 18.29
CA LEU A 74 -18.91 -5.06 18.98
C LEU A 74 -19.26 -3.96 19.99
N GLY A 75 -20.49 -3.46 20.00
CA GLY A 75 -20.95 -2.34 20.83
C GLY A 75 -20.23 -1.03 20.50
N ILE A 76 -19.95 -0.80 19.21
CA ILE A 76 -19.38 0.46 18.68
C ILE A 76 -20.56 1.37 18.30
N PRO A 77 -20.62 2.61 18.77
CA PRO A 77 -21.76 3.51 18.52
C PRO A 77 -21.80 3.96 17.05
N HIS A 78 -22.96 3.85 16.41
CA HIS A 78 -23.14 4.23 14.99
C HIS A 78 -23.10 5.72 14.74
N ASN A 79 -23.56 6.51 15.69
CA ASN A 79 -23.77 7.96 15.56
C ASN A 79 -22.49 8.77 15.34
N ILE A 80 -21.33 8.16 15.58
CA ILE A 80 -20.03 8.80 15.31
C ILE A 80 -19.57 8.67 13.86
N PHE A 81 -20.20 7.77 13.08
CA PHE A 81 -19.85 7.52 11.68
C PHE A 81 -20.78 8.30 10.76
N SER A 82 -20.22 9.06 9.82
CA SER A 82 -20.99 9.75 8.80
C SER A 82 -21.06 8.89 7.51
N LYS A 83 -21.96 9.28 6.61
CA LYS A 83 -22.06 8.65 5.29
C LYS A 83 -20.70 8.62 4.59
N LEU A 84 -20.36 7.50 3.96
CA LEU A 84 -19.16 7.37 3.14
C LEU A 84 -19.26 8.19 1.87
N ASN A 85 -18.17 8.85 1.51
CA ASN A 85 -18.06 9.68 0.32
C ASN A 85 -16.95 9.13 -0.56
N MET A 86 -17.16 9.19 -1.88
CA MET A 86 -16.15 8.80 -2.87
C MET A 86 -15.10 9.89 -3.07
N PRO A 87 -13.89 9.54 -3.51
CA PRO A 87 -12.96 10.51 -4.09
C PRO A 87 -13.65 11.40 -5.11
N LYS A 88 -13.18 12.63 -5.29
CA LYS A 88 -13.78 13.67 -6.14
C LYS A 88 -15.00 14.37 -5.50
N THR A 89 -15.40 13.99 -4.28
CA THR A 89 -16.47 14.71 -3.56
C THR A 89 -15.93 15.99 -2.95
N THR A 90 -16.66 17.10 -3.13
CA THR A 90 -16.38 18.35 -2.43
C THR A 90 -16.58 18.18 -0.94
N VAL A 91 -15.61 18.55 -0.13
CA VAL A 91 -15.74 18.66 1.34
C VAL A 91 -16.47 19.93 1.70
N GLY A 92 -15.98 21.06 1.22
CA GLY A 92 -16.47 22.41 1.44
C GLY A 92 -15.43 23.44 1.02
N GLU A 93 -15.74 24.71 1.16
CA GLU A 93 -14.76 25.79 1.00
C GLU A 93 -13.85 25.90 2.24
N LEU A 94 -12.67 26.48 2.07
CA LEU A 94 -11.84 26.86 3.22
C LEU A 94 -12.66 27.74 4.18
N SER A 95 -12.58 27.43 5.47
CA SER A 95 -13.20 28.29 6.50
C SER A 95 -12.64 29.70 6.41
N ASP A 96 -13.42 30.71 6.81
CA ASP A 96 -12.98 32.12 6.74
C ASP A 96 -11.67 32.36 7.50
N LYS A 97 -11.45 31.64 8.59
CA LYS A 97 -10.19 31.67 9.35
C LYS A 97 -9.00 31.22 8.49
N ILE A 98 -9.14 30.10 7.81
CA ILE A 98 -8.06 29.52 6.97
C ILE A 98 -7.89 30.38 5.71
N ALA A 99 -8.98 30.75 5.04
CA ALA A 99 -8.94 31.60 3.84
C ALA A 99 -8.23 32.92 4.11
N LYS A 100 -8.49 33.54 5.28
CA LYS A 100 -7.79 34.77 5.71
C LYS A 100 -6.29 34.51 5.97
N LEU A 101 -5.93 33.34 6.53
CA LEU A 101 -4.54 33.01 6.82
C LEU A 101 -3.71 32.78 5.55
N VAL A 102 -4.28 32.08 4.55
CA VAL A 102 -3.58 31.76 3.28
C VAL A 102 -3.74 32.84 2.22
N GLY A 103 -4.67 33.77 2.38
CA GLY A 103 -4.90 34.90 1.47
C GLY A 103 -5.79 34.60 0.27
N PHE A 104 -6.44 33.44 0.21
CA PHE A 104 -7.36 33.07 -0.88
C PHE A 104 -8.48 32.14 -0.38
N LYS A 105 -9.54 32.01 -1.19
CA LYS A 105 -10.61 31.02 -1.02
C LYS A 105 -10.47 29.92 -2.08
N THR A 106 -10.73 28.69 -1.66
CA THR A 106 -10.77 27.55 -2.60
C THR A 106 -11.65 26.44 -2.01
N GLU A 107 -12.09 25.55 -2.88
CA GLU A 107 -12.81 24.34 -2.51
C GLU A 107 -11.82 23.25 -2.08
N VAL A 108 -12.15 22.50 -1.04
CA VAL A 108 -11.42 21.29 -0.63
C VAL A 108 -12.14 20.07 -1.19
N VAL A 109 -11.41 19.22 -1.89
CA VAL A 109 -11.92 18.03 -2.57
C VAL A 109 -11.30 16.79 -1.95
N LEU A 110 -12.10 15.75 -1.69
CA LEU A 110 -11.59 14.45 -1.25
C LEU A 110 -10.78 13.79 -2.37
N PRO A 111 -9.49 13.48 -2.17
CA PRO A 111 -8.81 12.47 -2.97
C PRO A 111 -9.23 11.06 -2.51
N ALA A 112 -8.65 10.00 -3.06
CA ALA A 112 -8.60 8.73 -2.37
C ALA A 112 -7.64 8.91 -1.18
N THR A 113 -8.19 9.06 0.02
CA THR A 113 -7.40 9.48 1.19
C THR A 113 -6.54 8.37 1.78
N HIS A 114 -6.78 7.11 1.40
CA HIS A 114 -5.80 6.05 1.59
C HIS A 114 -4.69 6.22 0.54
N ASP A 115 -3.43 6.35 0.96
CA ASP A 115 -2.29 6.62 0.08
C ASP A 115 -2.18 5.63 -1.08
N THR A 116 -2.31 4.32 -0.80
CA THR A 116 -2.35 3.29 -1.84
C THR A 116 -3.60 3.41 -2.72
N GLY A 117 -4.72 3.91 -2.21
CA GLY A 117 -5.91 4.21 -3.00
C GLY A 117 -5.61 5.23 -4.11
N SER A 118 -4.93 6.30 -3.75
CA SER A 118 -4.42 7.29 -4.69
C SER A 118 -3.35 6.71 -5.62
N ALA A 119 -2.38 5.95 -5.08
CA ALA A 119 -1.31 5.36 -5.89
C ALA A 119 -1.87 4.42 -6.98
N VAL A 120 -2.88 3.61 -6.66
CA VAL A 120 -3.53 2.71 -7.63
C VAL A 120 -4.31 3.48 -8.69
N MET A 121 -4.91 4.63 -8.36
CA MET A 121 -5.49 5.51 -9.39
C MET A 121 -4.47 5.91 -10.44
N ALA A 122 -3.21 6.16 -10.03
CA ALA A 122 -2.13 6.62 -10.88
C ALA A 122 -1.33 5.49 -11.57
N VAL A 123 -1.69 4.23 -11.39
CA VAL A 123 -1.06 3.12 -12.13
C VAL A 123 -1.27 3.35 -13.63
N PRO A 124 -0.19 3.43 -14.43
CA PRO A 124 -0.25 3.91 -15.82
C PRO A 124 -0.71 2.83 -16.80
N THR A 125 -1.80 2.12 -16.46
CA THR A 125 -2.40 1.09 -17.32
C THR A 125 -3.93 1.13 -17.24
N ASN A 126 -4.55 0.81 -18.35
CA ASN A 126 -6.00 0.61 -18.44
C ASN A 126 -6.36 -0.87 -18.62
N SER A 127 -5.37 -1.76 -18.55
CA SER A 127 -5.58 -3.21 -18.64
C SER A 127 -6.04 -3.77 -17.30
N ASP A 128 -7.05 -4.62 -17.30
CA ASP A 128 -7.49 -5.41 -16.14
C ASP A 128 -6.62 -6.68 -15.96
N ASP A 129 -5.64 -6.91 -16.84
CA ASP A 129 -4.73 -8.07 -16.80
C ASP A 129 -3.35 -7.69 -16.25
N SER A 130 -3.31 -6.67 -15.40
CA SER A 130 -2.10 -6.18 -14.77
C SER A 130 -2.17 -6.32 -13.26
N ILE A 131 -1.06 -6.72 -12.66
CA ILE A 131 -0.85 -6.64 -11.21
C ILE A 131 -0.22 -5.28 -10.91
N TYR A 132 -0.61 -4.65 -9.81
CA TYR A 132 0.11 -3.49 -9.29
C TYR A 132 0.91 -3.88 -8.03
N LEU A 133 2.04 -3.23 -7.85
CA LEU A 133 2.84 -3.24 -6.64
C LEU A 133 3.08 -1.80 -6.19
N SER A 134 2.34 -1.34 -5.20
CA SER A 134 2.62 -0.07 -4.54
C SER A 134 3.76 -0.31 -3.54
N SER A 135 4.97 0.06 -3.96
CA SER A 135 6.21 -0.22 -3.24
C SER A 135 6.68 1.00 -2.46
N GLY A 136 6.61 0.91 -1.17
CA GLY A 136 7.06 1.90 -0.20
C GLY A 136 7.66 1.24 1.03
N THR A 137 7.50 1.83 2.21
CA THR A 137 7.83 1.20 3.49
C THR A 137 7.17 -0.17 3.60
N TRP A 138 5.89 -0.23 3.26
CA TRP A 138 5.14 -1.45 2.99
C TRP A 138 5.03 -1.66 1.49
N SER A 139 4.85 -2.92 1.07
CA SER A 139 4.50 -3.30 -0.29
C SER A 139 3.07 -3.82 -0.32
N LEU A 140 2.21 -3.17 -1.10
CA LEU A 140 0.83 -3.59 -1.30
C LEU A 140 0.71 -4.12 -2.74
N MET A 141 0.60 -5.44 -2.87
CA MET A 141 0.55 -6.12 -4.16
C MET A 141 -0.84 -6.68 -4.42
N GLY A 142 -1.38 -6.41 -5.60
CA GLY A 142 -2.73 -6.85 -5.93
C GLY A 142 -3.21 -6.49 -7.31
N ILE A 143 -4.52 -6.62 -7.49
CA ILE A 143 -5.25 -6.31 -8.73
C ILE A 143 -6.47 -5.44 -8.42
N GLU A 144 -6.98 -4.76 -9.43
CA GLU A 144 -8.28 -4.11 -9.32
C GLU A 144 -9.41 -5.07 -9.74
N ARG A 145 -10.51 -5.09 -9.00
CA ARG A 145 -11.70 -5.91 -9.27
C ARG A 145 -12.97 -5.09 -9.12
N LEU A 146 -14.03 -5.48 -9.85
CA LEU A 146 -15.36 -4.89 -9.69
C LEU A 146 -16.18 -5.59 -8.59
N ILE A 147 -15.89 -6.85 -8.32
CA ILE A 147 -16.57 -7.68 -7.33
C ILE A 147 -15.55 -8.11 -6.25
N PRO A 148 -15.89 -7.95 -4.95
CA PRO A 148 -15.00 -8.37 -3.88
C PRO A 148 -14.92 -9.89 -3.81
N ASP A 149 -13.76 -10.41 -3.42
CA ASP A 149 -13.57 -11.83 -3.15
C ASP A 149 -13.51 -12.06 -1.65
N CYS A 150 -14.59 -12.60 -1.09
CA CYS A 150 -14.71 -12.94 0.32
C CYS A 150 -14.70 -14.47 0.52
N SER A 151 -14.06 -15.21 -0.38
CA SER A 151 -13.93 -16.66 -0.29
C SER A 151 -13.01 -17.07 0.88
N GLU A 152 -13.18 -18.30 1.34
CA GLU A 152 -12.30 -18.89 2.35
C GLU A 152 -10.85 -18.96 1.84
N LYS A 153 -10.65 -19.20 0.53
CA LYS A 153 -9.34 -19.22 -0.10
C LYS A 153 -8.64 -17.87 0.01
N SER A 154 -9.35 -16.77 -0.32
CA SER A 154 -8.84 -15.40 -0.12
C SER A 154 -8.46 -15.12 1.32
N ARG A 155 -9.25 -15.61 2.29
CA ARG A 155 -8.96 -15.47 3.72
C ARG A 155 -7.69 -16.23 4.12
N GLN A 156 -7.53 -17.47 3.68
CA GLN A 156 -6.36 -18.29 4.00
C GLN A 156 -5.07 -17.69 3.46
N HIS A 157 -5.12 -17.09 2.28
CA HIS A 157 -3.98 -16.38 1.67
C HIS A 157 -3.81 -14.93 2.16
N ASN A 158 -4.61 -14.47 3.13
CA ASN A 158 -4.55 -13.10 3.69
C ASN A 158 -4.77 -11.97 2.66
N PHE A 159 -5.58 -12.20 1.64
CA PHE A 159 -6.02 -11.12 0.75
C PHE A 159 -7.14 -10.30 1.38
N THR A 160 -7.15 -9.01 1.06
CA THR A 160 -8.17 -8.06 1.49
C THR A 160 -8.83 -7.38 0.30
N ASN A 161 -10.06 -6.90 0.51
CA ASN A 161 -10.78 -6.08 -0.48
C ASN A 161 -10.85 -4.66 0.06
N GLU A 162 -9.93 -3.82 -0.35
CA GLU A 162 -9.94 -2.41 0.00
C GLU A 162 -10.63 -1.60 -1.09
N GLY A 163 -11.38 -0.57 -0.70
CA GLY A 163 -12.07 0.29 -1.64
C GLY A 163 -11.12 1.14 -2.47
N GLY A 164 -11.46 1.30 -3.74
CA GLY A 164 -10.78 2.18 -4.69
C GLY A 164 -11.76 3.17 -5.33
N TYR A 165 -11.27 3.97 -6.27
CA TYR A 165 -12.07 4.91 -7.03
C TYR A 165 -13.20 4.21 -7.79
N HIS A 166 -14.38 4.80 -7.84
CA HIS A 166 -15.61 4.25 -8.47
C HIS A 166 -15.98 2.85 -7.96
N TYR A 167 -15.80 2.61 -6.65
CA TYR A 167 -16.12 1.32 -6.02
C TYR A 167 -15.36 0.12 -6.61
N ARG A 168 -14.29 0.33 -7.38
CA ARG A 168 -13.37 -0.76 -7.72
C ARG A 168 -12.67 -1.22 -6.45
N TYR A 169 -12.53 -2.51 -6.27
CA TYR A 169 -11.78 -3.05 -5.14
C TYR A 169 -10.32 -3.17 -5.52
N ARG A 170 -9.48 -2.74 -4.61
CA ARG A 170 -8.07 -3.10 -4.57
C ARG A 170 -7.99 -4.44 -3.83
N TYR A 171 -7.99 -5.53 -4.57
CA TYR A 171 -7.81 -6.86 -4.04
C TYR A 171 -6.32 -7.11 -3.87
N LEU A 172 -5.83 -7.07 -2.63
CA LEU A 172 -4.40 -6.99 -2.37
C LEU A 172 -3.97 -7.77 -1.14
N LYS A 173 -2.66 -7.99 -1.06
CA LYS A 173 -1.93 -8.49 0.10
C LYS A 173 -0.92 -7.42 0.55
N ASN A 174 -0.85 -7.19 1.86
CA ASN A 174 0.18 -6.37 2.48
C ASN A 174 1.42 -7.23 2.75
N ILE A 175 2.56 -6.81 2.28
CA ILE A 175 3.85 -7.47 2.43
C ILE A 175 4.79 -6.49 3.14
N MET A 176 5.64 -6.97 4.05
CA MET A 176 6.73 -6.16 4.57
C MET A 176 7.59 -5.71 3.37
N GLY A 177 7.67 -4.42 3.14
CA GLY A 177 8.32 -3.88 1.95
C GLY A 177 9.76 -3.42 2.20
N MET A 178 10.08 -2.24 1.69
CA MET A 178 11.41 -1.63 1.80
C MET A 178 11.81 -1.28 3.25
N TRP A 179 10.91 -1.44 4.22
CA TRP A 179 11.19 -1.26 5.65
C TRP A 179 12.44 -2.05 6.09
N MET A 180 12.55 -3.33 5.66
CA MET A 180 13.70 -4.17 6.01
C MET A 180 15.01 -3.58 5.46
N MET A 181 15.01 -3.18 4.19
CA MET A 181 16.17 -2.54 3.55
C MET A 181 16.53 -1.20 4.19
N GLN A 182 15.51 -0.37 4.48
CA GLN A 182 15.70 0.90 5.17
C GLN A 182 16.27 0.71 6.58
N SER A 183 15.89 -0.35 7.27
CA SER A 183 16.40 -0.71 8.59
C SER A 183 17.86 -1.14 8.53
N LEU A 184 18.24 -2.00 7.57
CA LEU A 184 19.65 -2.34 7.34
C LEU A 184 20.48 -1.08 7.04
N ARG A 185 19.99 -0.22 6.15
CA ARG A 185 20.70 1.01 5.78
C ARG A 185 20.93 1.92 6.98
N ARG A 186 19.99 2.02 7.92
CA ARG A 186 20.18 2.75 9.19
C ARG A 186 21.24 2.10 10.07
N GLU A 187 21.22 0.77 10.20
CA GLU A 187 22.20 0.03 10.99
C GLU A 187 23.61 0.12 10.37
N PHE A 188 23.71 0.18 9.06
CA PHE A 188 24.95 0.50 8.32
C PHE A 188 25.34 1.99 8.42
N LYS A 189 24.64 2.80 9.22
CA LYS A 189 24.89 4.24 9.43
C LYS A 189 24.90 5.05 8.13
N HIS A 190 24.10 4.65 7.15
CA HIS A 190 23.99 5.27 5.83
C HIS A 190 25.32 5.42 5.07
N LYS A 191 26.30 4.53 5.33
CA LYS A 191 27.64 4.60 4.73
C LYS A 191 27.67 4.27 3.24
N TYR A 192 26.59 3.67 2.70
CA TYR A 192 26.50 3.25 1.30
C TYR A 192 25.45 4.07 0.54
N THR A 193 25.77 4.39 -0.71
CA THR A 193 24.79 4.81 -1.73
C THR A 193 23.89 3.64 -2.15
N PHE A 194 22.82 3.90 -2.89
CA PHE A 194 21.98 2.81 -3.40
C PHE A 194 22.74 1.94 -4.39
N GLU A 195 23.55 2.52 -5.26
CA GLU A 195 24.40 1.79 -6.22
C GLU A 195 25.38 0.85 -5.51
N GLU A 196 26.04 1.32 -4.45
CA GLU A 196 26.93 0.48 -3.65
C GLU A 196 26.16 -0.66 -2.95
N LEU A 197 24.94 -0.41 -2.49
CA LEU A 197 24.08 -1.46 -1.92
C LEU A 197 23.72 -2.53 -2.96
N TYR A 198 23.45 -2.13 -4.21
CA TYR A 198 23.20 -3.09 -5.29
C TYR A 198 24.44 -3.93 -5.62
N GLN A 199 25.63 -3.31 -5.64
CA GLN A 199 26.91 -4.03 -5.84
C GLN A 199 27.14 -5.04 -4.72
N LEU A 200 26.96 -4.63 -3.45
CA LEU A 200 27.11 -5.52 -2.31
C LEU A 200 26.10 -6.69 -2.37
N ALA A 201 24.83 -6.40 -2.66
CA ALA A 201 23.82 -7.42 -2.82
C ALA A 201 24.18 -8.40 -3.95
N TYR A 202 24.71 -7.89 -5.07
CA TYR A 202 25.15 -8.75 -6.19
C TYR A 202 26.34 -9.64 -5.82
N ILE A 203 27.27 -9.13 -5.00
CA ILE A 203 28.39 -9.95 -4.46
C ILE A 203 27.83 -11.12 -3.65
N GLY A 204 26.81 -10.84 -2.81
CA GLY A 204 26.15 -11.86 -1.99
C GLY A 204 25.20 -12.83 -2.74
N ARG A 205 25.05 -12.73 -4.07
CA ARG A 205 24.03 -13.45 -4.86
C ARG A 205 24.07 -14.98 -4.81
N TYR A 206 25.12 -15.54 -4.27
CA TYR A 206 25.24 -17.01 -4.08
C TYR A 206 24.76 -17.47 -2.70
N PHE A 207 24.43 -16.53 -1.81
CA PHE A 207 23.83 -16.84 -0.51
C PHE A 207 22.41 -17.32 -0.70
N THR A 208 22.07 -18.49 -0.15
CA THR A 208 20.82 -19.21 -0.48
C THR A 208 19.73 -19.09 0.58
N SER A 209 20.09 -18.69 1.80
CA SER A 209 19.09 -18.57 2.88
C SER A 209 18.09 -17.47 2.60
N THR A 210 16.84 -17.73 3.00
CA THR A 210 15.72 -16.80 2.85
C THR A 210 14.93 -16.67 4.15
N VAL A 211 14.24 -15.55 4.30
CA VAL A 211 13.36 -15.31 5.45
C VAL A 211 11.92 -15.09 4.99
N ASP A 212 10.94 -15.49 5.80
CA ASP A 212 9.57 -15.01 5.59
C ASP A 212 9.51 -13.53 5.98
N VAL A 213 9.54 -12.66 4.98
CA VAL A 213 9.51 -11.20 5.19
C VAL A 213 8.29 -10.72 5.97
N ASN A 214 7.24 -11.53 6.07
CA ASN A 214 6.02 -11.22 6.83
C ASN A 214 6.05 -11.74 8.27
N ASP A 215 7.14 -12.38 8.73
CA ASP A 215 7.27 -12.79 10.12
C ASP A 215 7.17 -11.58 11.06
N ALA A 216 6.44 -11.77 12.16
CA ALA A 216 6.21 -10.71 13.14
C ALA A 216 7.50 -10.16 13.76
N GLY A 217 8.56 -10.96 13.80
CA GLY A 217 9.88 -10.56 14.28
C GLY A 217 10.51 -9.41 13.49
N PHE A 218 10.10 -9.20 12.24
CA PHE A 218 10.62 -8.11 11.40
C PHE A 218 9.82 -6.81 11.48
N LEU A 219 8.71 -6.79 12.21
CA LEU A 219 7.84 -5.60 12.27
C LEU A 219 8.53 -4.41 12.96
N ALA A 220 9.18 -4.64 14.09
CA ALA A 220 9.87 -3.60 14.85
C ALA A 220 11.01 -4.20 15.70
N PRO A 221 12.00 -4.87 15.08
CA PRO A 221 13.12 -5.42 15.82
C PRO A 221 14.05 -4.29 16.32
N ALA A 222 14.72 -4.52 17.45
CA ALA A 222 15.77 -3.64 17.93
C ALA A 222 16.97 -3.58 16.96
N SER A 223 17.25 -4.68 16.25
CA SER A 223 18.22 -4.79 15.16
C SER A 223 17.66 -5.70 14.07
N MET A 224 17.58 -5.20 12.84
CA MET A 224 17.16 -5.98 11.69
C MET A 224 18.22 -7.02 11.30
N ILE A 225 19.50 -6.67 11.43
CA ILE A 225 20.61 -7.60 11.19
C ILE A 225 20.44 -8.83 12.06
N LYS A 226 20.29 -8.60 13.38
CA LYS A 226 20.14 -9.71 14.32
C LYS A 226 18.85 -10.49 14.08
N ALA A 227 17.75 -9.82 13.76
CA ALA A 227 16.47 -10.48 13.49
C ALA A 227 16.55 -11.43 12.28
N VAL A 228 17.24 -11.03 11.19
CA VAL A 228 17.48 -11.88 10.02
C VAL A 228 18.36 -13.08 10.37
N GLN A 229 19.44 -12.84 11.11
CA GLN A 229 20.35 -13.88 11.57
C GLN A 229 19.65 -14.91 12.47
N ASP A 230 18.93 -14.45 13.48
CA ASP A 230 18.16 -15.29 14.41
C ASP A 230 17.07 -16.09 13.68
N TYR A 231 16.43 -15.51 12.65
CA TYR A 231 15.45 -16.21 11.84
C TYR A 231 16.09 -17.36 11.04
N CYS A 232 17.23 -17.12 10.38
CA CYS A 232 17.95 -18.16 9.63
C CYS A 232 18.41 -19.30 10.57
N GLU A 233 18.96 -18.96 11.74
CA GLU A 233 19.36 -19.95 12.73
C GLU A 233 18.16 -20.76 13.24
N LYS A 234 17.06 -20.11 13.60
CA LYS A 234 15.81 -20.77 14.04
C LYS A 234 15.21 -21.72 12.99
N THR A 235 15.41 -21.41 11.72
CA THR A 235 14.91 -22.23 10.59
C THR A 235 15.95 -23.22 10.05
N ASN A 236 17.07 -23.42 10.76
CA ASN A 236 18.18 -24.29 10.37
C ASN A 236 18.77 -23.94 8.99
N GLN A 237 18.84 -22.65 8.66
CA GLN A 237 19.49 -22.14 7.47
C GLN A 237 20.85 -21.53 7.82
N GLU A 238 21.73 -21.39 6.82
CA GLU A 238 22.98 -20.68 6.96
C GLU A 238 22.73 -19.22 7.39
N LYS A 239 23.46 -18.77 8.41
CA LYS A 239 23.32 -17.42 8.93
C LYS A 239 24.12 -16.44 8.07
N PRO A 240 23.52 -15.32 7.60
CA PRO A 240 24.25 -14.31 6.88
C PRO A 240 25.23 -13.58 7.85
N GLU A 241 26.51 -13.61 7.54
CA GLU A 241 27.56 -13.02 8.39
C GLU A 241 28.10 -11.70 7.82
N THR A 242 28.02 -11.54 6.49
CA THR A 242 28.49 -10.35 5.80
C THR A 242 27.33 -9.42 5.41
N GLU A 243 27.64 -8.13 5.19
CA GLU A 243 26.67 -7.17 4.67
C GLU A 243 26.14 -7.57 3.29
N CYS A 244 26.98 -8.21 2.45
CA CYS A 244 26.59 -8.71 1.15
C CYS A 244 25.52 -9.81 1.26
N GLU A 245 25.72 -10.76 2.14
CA GLU A 245 24.77 -11.87 2.38
C GLU A 245 23.47 -11.37 2.99
N LEU A 246 23.54 -10.45 3.98
CA LEU A 246 22.36 -9.81 4.59
C LEU A 246 21.51 -9.09 3.54
N LEU A 247 22.14 -8.28 2.71
CA LEU A 247 21.46 -7.53 1.66
C LEU A 247 20.79 -8.48 0.66
N TYR A 248 21.54 -9.46 0.16
CA TYR A 248 20.98 -10.42 -0.81
C TYR A 248 19.88 -11.28 -0.21
N CYS A 249 20.06 -11.75 1.03
CA CYS A 249 19.03 -12.53 1.75
C CYS A 249 17.70 -11.78 1.77
N ILE A 250 17.68 -10.48 2.13
CA ILE A 250 16.45 -9.69 2.17
C ILE A 250 15.90 -9.43 0.77
N TYR A 251 16.73 -9.02 -0.19
CA TYR A 251 16.28 -8.79 -1.57
C TYR A 251 15.67 -10.04 -2.20
N HIS A 252 16.36 -11.16 -2.05
CA HIS A 252 15.88 -12.45 -2.58
C HIS A 252 14.57 -12.87 -1.91
N SER A 253 14.48 -12.71 -0.59
CA SER A 253 13.26 -13.03 0.16
C SER A 253 12.07 -12.16 -0.23
N LEU A 254 12.28 -10.85 -0.47
CA LEU A 254 11.24 -9.95 -0.97
C LEU A 254 10.76 -10.37 -2.36
N ALA A 255 11.69 -10.62 -3.28
CA ALA A 255 11.35 -11.06 -4.65
C ALA A 255 10.61 -12.41 -4.65
N ALA A 256 11.04 -13.36 -3.82
CA ALA A 256 10.36 -14.64 -3.65
C ALA A 256 8.94 -14.48 -3.07
N CYS A 257 8.77 -13.61 -2.08
CA CYS A 257 7.46 -13.31 -1.52
C CYS A 257 6.52 -12.67 -2.55
N TYR A 258 7.03 -11.77 -3.39
CA TYR A 258 6.23 -11.17 -4.46
C TYR A 258 5.84 -12.22 -5.52
N ALA A 259 6.78 -13.09 -5.94
CA ALA A 259 6.50 -14.16 -6.89
C ALA A 259 5.45 -15.15 -6.35
N HIS A 260 5.56 -15.52 -5.07
CA HIS A 260 4.54 -16.31 -4.40
C HIS A 260 3.17 -15.62 -4.38
N THR A 261 3.13 -14.32 -4.09
CA THR A 261 1.88 -13.53 -4.10
C THR A 261 1.26 -13.47 -5.49
N VAL A 262 2.07 -13.37 -6.56
CA VAL A 262 1.58 -13.46 -7.94
C VAL A 262 0.93 -14.81 -8.20
N ALA A 263 1.58 -15.92 -7.82
CA ALA A 263 1.04 -17.26 -7.99
C ALA A 263 -0.30 -17.45 -7.23
N GLU A 264 -0.40 -16.92 -6.01
CA GLU A 264 -1.65 -16.94 -5.24
C GLU A 264 -2.78 -16.13 -5.93
N ILE A 265 -2.47 -14.96 -6.49
CA ILE A 265 -3.44 -14.15 -7.25
C ILE A 265 -3.92 -14.94 -8.47
N GLU A 266 -3.02 -15.55 -9.22
CA GLU A 266 -3.35 -16.35 -10.40
C GLU A 266 -4.18 -17.60 -10.03
N GLU A 267 -3.82 -18.27 -8.95
CA GLU A 267 -4.56 -19.44 -8.44
C GLU A 267 -5.99 -19.08 -8.00
N ILE A 268 -6.16 -17.95 -7.28
CA ILE A 268 -7.48 -17.51 -6.78
C ILE A 268 -8.37 -17.03 -7.93
N THR A 269 -7.78 -16.30 -8.87
CA THR A 269 -8.55 -15.69 -9.97
C THR A 269 -8.76 -16.61 -11.16
N GLY A 270 -7.95 -17.67 -11.30
CA GLY A 270 -7.91 -18.53 -12.48
C GLY A 270 -7.38 -17.81 -13.74
N LYS A 271 -6.71 -16.65 -13.56
CA LYS A 271 -6.17 -15.83 -14.66
C LYS A 271 -4.65 -15.79 -14.60
N VAL A 272 -4.01 -15.70 -15.75
CA VAL A 272 -2.58 -15.40 -15.87
C VAL A 272 -2.40 -13.92 -16.15
N PHE A 273 -1.49 -13.29 -15.41
CA PHE A 273 -1.16 -11.88 -15.57
C PHE A 273 0.21 -11.75 -16.25
N ASN A 274 0.33 -10.87 -17.23
CA ASN A 274 1.56 -10.76 -18.02
C ASN A 274 2.53 -9.71 -17.50
N ASN A 275 2.03 -8.72 -16.75
CA ASN A 275 2.84 -7.60 -16.32
C ASN A 275 2.53 -7.17 -14.88
N ILE A 276 3.53 -6.52 -14.27
CA ILE A 276 3.44 -5.92 -12.94
C ILE A 276 3.85 -4.45 -13.04
N HIS A 277 2.98 -3.56 -12.59
CA HIS A 277 3.28 -2.13 -12.48
C HIS A 277 3.75 -1.81 -11.07
N VAL A 278 5.03 -1.47 -10.92
CA VAL A 278 5.64 -1.05 -9.65
C VAL A 278 5.56 0.47 -9.56
N VAL A 279 4.84 0.99 -8.58
CA VAL A 279 4.65 2.43 -8.35
C VAL A 279 5.09 2.82 -6.94
N GLY A 280 5.29 4.11 -6.71
CA GLY A 280 5.81 4.62 -5.43
C GLY A 280 7.34 4.60 -5.37
N GLY A 281 7.91 5.02 -4.23
CA GLY A 281 9.36 5.20 -4.09
C GLY A 281 10.19 3.95 -4.40
N GLY A 282 9.67 2.75 -4.10
CA GLY A 282 10.35 1.48 -4.39
C GLY A 282 10.48 1.13 -5.87
N CYS A 283 9.75 1.82 -6.78
CA CYS A 283 9.95 1.62 -8.22
C CYS A 283 11.36 2.05 -8.69
N GLN A 284 12.07 2.84 -7.89
CA GLN A 284 13.44 3.25 -8.16
C GLN A 284 14.48 2.16 -7.81
N ASP A 285 14.10 1.14 -7.02
CA ASP A 285 15.02 0.06 -6.66
C ASP A 285 15.21 -0.90 -7.82
N ARG A 286 16.21 -0.59 -8.66
CA ARG A 286 16.50 -1.35 -9.88
C ARG A 286 16.85 -2.81 -9.59
N PHE A 287 17.54 -3.06 -8.46
CA PHE A 287 17.97 -4.41 -8.10
C PHE A 287 16.78 -5.29 -7.71
N LEU A 288 15.87 -4.78 -6.87
CA LEU A 288 14.64 -5.50 -6.51
C LEU A 288 13.72 -5.72 -7.70
N ASN A 289 13.59 -4.71 -8.59
CA ASN A 289 12.76 -4.82 -9.78
C ASN A 289 13.31 -5.89 -10.77
N ALA A 290 14.63 -5.99 -10.92
CA ALA A 290 15.26 -7.04 -11.73
C ALA A 290 15.06 -8.43 -11.09
N LEU A 291 15.21 -8.57 -9.78
CA LEU A 291 14.90 -9.82 -9.09
C LEU A 291 13.43 -10.20 -9.21
N LEU A 292 12.50 -9.23 -9.13
CA LEU A 292 11.09 -9.46 -9.34
C LEU A 292 10.79 -10.00 -10.75
N ALA A 293 11.40 -9.40 -11.78
CA ALA A 293 11.28 -9.86 -13.16
C ALA A 293 11.77 -11.31 -13.31
N ILE A 294 12.94 -11.62 -12.75
CA ILE A 294 13.52 -12.96 -12.76
C ILE A 294 12.63 -13.98 -12.03
N ALA A 295 12.17 -13.62 -10.82
CA ALA A 295 11.40 -14.53 -9.98
C ALA A 295 9.99 -14.83 -10.52
N THR A 296 9.39 -13.86 -11.25
CA THR A 296 8.03 -14.00 -11.78
C THR A 296 7.98 -14.39 -13.25
N GLY A 297 9.03 -14.11 -14.01
CA GLY A 297 9.04 -14.23 -15.49
C GLY A 297 8.10 -13.25 -16.18
N LYS A 298 7.69 -12.15 -15.50
CA LYS A 298 6.72 -11.18 -16.00
C LYS A 298 7.39 -9.88 -16.40
N ASP A 299 6.75 -9.14 -17.30
CA ASP A 299 7.16 -7.78 -17.64
C ASP A 299 6.94 -6.83 -16.43
N ILE A 300 7.99 -6.17 -16.02
CA ILE A 300 7.94 -5.20 -14.91
C ILE A 300 8.01 -3.78 -15.49
N TYR A 301 7.04 -2.95 -15.10
CA TYR A 301 6.97 -1.53 -15.44
C TYR A 301 7.15 -0.71 -14.16
N ALA A 302 8.23 0.05 -14.06
CA ALA A 302 8.60 0.84 -12.89
C ALA A 302 8.29 2.32 -13.09
N GLY A 303 7.41 2.87 -12.25
CA GLY A 303 6.97 4.27 -12.26
C GLY A 303 5.44 4.41 -12.38
N PRO A 304 4.91 5.60 -12.03
CA PRO A 304 5.60 6.78 -11.53
C PRO A 304 6.03 6.66 -10.04
N ILE A 305 7.05 7.45 -9.65
CA ILE A 305 7.57 7.46 -8.27
C ILE A 305 6.53 8.04 -7.31
N GLU A 306 5.99 9.22 -7.62
CA GLU A 306 5.06 9.96 -6.76
C GLU A 306 3.60 9.59 -7.03
N ALA A 307 3.32 8.29 -7.22
CA ALA A 307 2.00 7.81 -7.61
C ALA A 307 0.87 8.26 -6.68
N THR A 308 1.13 8.32 -5.36
CA THR A 308 0.14 8.79 -4.37
C THR A 308 -0.24 10.27 -4.61
N ALA A 309 0.76 11.14 -4.80
CA ALA A 309 0.51 12.55 -5.07
C ALA A 309 -0.18 12.75 -6.42
N ILE A 310 0.23 12.00 -7.44
CA ILE A 310 -0.38 12.02 -8.77
C ILE A 310 -1.85 11.60 -8.68
N GLY A 311 -2.17 10.51 -7.99
CA GLY A 311 -3.55 10.05 -7.82
C GLY A 311 -4.43 11.05 -7.05
N ASN A 312 -3.85 11.75 -6.06
CA ASN A 312 -4.54 12.85 -5.38
C ASN A 312 -4.89 13.99 -6.37
N LEU A 313 -3.93 14.43 -7.18
CA LEU A 313 -4.17 15.44 -8.22
C LEU A 313 -5.21 14.96 -9.25
N MET A 314 -5.12 13.69 -9.67
CA MET A 314 -6.09 13.11 -10.61
C MET A 314 -7.53 13.18 -10.09
N ALA A 315 -7.75 12.93 -8.79
CA ALA A 315 -9.09 13.03 -8.20
C ALA A 315 -9.66 14.45 -8.31
N GLN A 316 -8.82 15.47 -8.11
CA GLN A 316 -9.20 16.88 -8.25
C GLN A 316 -9.44 17.26 -9.72
N MET A 317 -8.55 16.84 -10.63
CA MET A 317 -8.70 17.08 -12.06
C MET A 317 -9.94 16.39 -12.65
N LEU A 318 -10.28 15.20 -12.15
CA LEU A 318 -11.52 14.50 -12.48
C LEU A 318 -12.76 15.23 -11.95
N LYS A 319 -12.65 15.87 -10.77
CA LYS A 319 -13.72 16.71 -10.22
C LYS A 319 -13.95 17.93 -11.12
N ASP A 320 -12.89 18.57 -11.58
CA ASP A 320 -12.93 19.76 -12.43
C ASP A 320 -13.17 19.45 -13.90
N LYS A 321 -13.40 18.16 -14.24
CA LYS A 321 -13.65 17.69 -15.61
C LYS A 321 -12.50 17.97 -16.60
N VAL A 322 -11.26 18.06 -16.10
CA VAL A 322 -10.06 18.09 -16.93
C VAL A 322 -9.89 16.77 -17.66
N PHE A 323 -10.28 15.66 -17.00
CA PHE A 323 -10.39 14.33 -17.61
C PHE A 323 -11.85 13.88 -17.57
N ALA A 324 -12.28 13.22 -18.64
CA ALA A 324 -13.62 12.64 -18.72
C ALA A 324 -13.80 11.47 -17.75
N ASP A 325 -12.77 10.62 -17.63
CA ASP A 325 -12.78 9.44 -16.78
C ASP A 325 -11.36 9.04 -16.30
N LEU A 326 -11.30 7.97 -15.49
CA LEU A 326 -10.04 7.45 -14.97
C LEU A 326 -9.13 6.91 -16.09
N LYS A 327 -9.69 6.41 -17.20
CA LYS A 327 -8.89 5.86 -18.32
C LYS A 327 -8.11 6.95 -19.01
N GLU A 328 -8.76 8.10 -19.25
CA GLU A 328 -8.10 9.27 -19.83
C GLU A 328 -7.02 9.80 -18.89
N ALA A 329 -7.31 9.91 -17.59
CA ALA A 329 -6.34 10.33 -16.60
C ALA A 329 -5.11 9.40 -16.53
N ARG A 330 -5.29 8.09 -16.51
CA ARG A 330 -4.20 7.08 -16.56
C ARG A 330 -3.39 7.18 -17.86
N SER A 331 -4.06 7.41 -18.98
CA SER A 331 -3.38 7.61 -20.27
C SER A 331 -2.51 8.89 -20.27
N CYS A 332 -2.94 9.92 -19.57
CA CYS A 332 -2.16 11.13 -19.34
C CYS A 332 -0.94 10.82 -18.45
N VAL A 333 -1.12 10.09 -17.33
CA VAL A 333 -0.01 9.67 -16.47
C VAL A 333 1.05 8.91 -17.26
N ALA A 334 0.64 7.92 -18.06
CA ALA A 334 1.56 7.12 -18.88
C ALA A 334 2.38 7.96 -19.88
N LYS A 335 1.87 9.11 -20.31
CA LYS A 335 2.56 10.03 -21.24
C LYS A 335 3.38 11.11 -20.55
N SER A 336 3.02 11.46 -19.31
CA SER A 336 3.58 12.61 -18.59
C SER A 336 4.72 12.22 -17.63
N PHE A 337 4.76 10.97 -17.22
CA PHE A 337 5.75 10.48 -16.26
C PHE A 337 6.57 9.34 -16.86
N GLU A 338 7.80 9.23 -16.42
CA GLU A 338 8.67 8.14 -16.84
C GLU A 338 8.16 6.81 -16.25
N VAL A 339 7.88 5.85 -17.14
CA VAL A 339 7.55 4.46 -16.82
C VAL A 339 8.53 3.58 -17.60
N LYS A 340 9.44 2.96 -16.88
CA LYS A 340 10.49 2.12 -17.48
C LYS A 340 10.09 0.66 -17.45
N ARG A 341 10.17 -0.01 -18.60
CA ARG A 341 10.20 -1.47 -18.62
C ARG A 341 11.56 -1.96 -18.13
N VAL A 342 11.55 -2.88 -17.19
CA VAL A 342 12.76 -3.47 -16.63
C VAL A 342 13.27 -4.53 -17.63
N GLU A 343 14.34 -4.22 -18.34
CA GLU A 343 14.98 -5.09 -19.35
C GLU A 343 16.33 -5.62 -18.87
N GLU A 344 16.83 -5.05 -17.78
CA GLU A 344 18.18 -5.32 -17.27
C GLU A 344 18.21 -6.56 -16.39
N GLY A 345 19.16 -7.47 -16.66
CA GLY A 345 19.53 -8.52 -15.71
C GLY A 345 20.32 -7.94 -14.53
N LEU A 346 20.47 -8.71 -13.43
CA LEU A 346 21.19 -8.27 -12.23
C LEU A 346 22.59 -7.74 -12.51
N GLN A 347 23.31 -8.33 -13.48
CA GLN A 347 24.66 -7.91 -13.83
C GLN A 347 24.68 -6.50 -14.42
N THR A 348 23.74 -6.16 -15.28
CA THR A 348 23.62 -4.84 -15.91
C THR A 348 23.26 -3.77 -14.89
N VAL A 349 22.39 -4.10 -13.93
CA VAL A 349 21.97 -3.16 -12.85
C VAL A 349 23.15 -2.68 -12.03
N VAL A 350 24.16 -3.50 -11.78
CA VAL A 350 25.32 -3.17 -10.94
C VAL A 350 26.49 -2.56 -11.71
N GLN A 351 26.44 -2.55 -13.04
CA GLN A 351 27.48 -1.96 -13.90
C GLN A 351 27.16 -0.52 -14.32
N ASN A 352 25.88 -0.12 -14.22
CA ASN A 352 25.38 1.22 -14.54
C ASN A 352 25.11 2.04 -13.28
#